data_1b3e8c9c737a872923fe39274e7078eb
#
_entry.id   1b3e8c9c737a872923fe39274e7078eb
#
_cell.length_a   1.000
_cell.length_b   1.000
_cell.length_c   1.000
_cell.angle_alpha   90.00
_cell.angle_beta   90.00
_cell.angle_gamma   90.00
#
_symmetry.space_group_name_H-M   'P 1'
#
loop_
_entity.id
_entity.type
_entity.pdbx_description
1 polymer ?
#
loop_
_entity_poly.entity_id
_entity_poly.type
_entity_poly.pdbx_seq_one_letter_code
_entity_poly.pdbx_strand_id
1 'polypeptide(L)'
;LSKGLYIEEGDMNDFEYNVIKAIANLDNIHFWHRNQERGNGFCINGFINHYPDFIIRTKSGITVLLETKGDDRDNSDSRQKIDLGKSWANKSGDKYRYFMVFNNTEVDGAYTKAEFLDILKAL
;
A
#
# COMPACT_ATOMS: atom_id res chain seq x y z
N LEU A 1 -10.60 13.35 1.76
CA LEU A 1 -9.22 13.40 2.28
C LEU A 1 -8.33 14.21 1.36
N SER A 2 -7.34 14.90 1.94
CA SER A 2 -6.37 15.65 1.17
C SER A 2 -5.45 14.73 0.37
N LYS A 3 -4.83 15.29 -0.69
CA LYS A 3 -3.84 14.60 -1.54
C LYS A 3 -4.38 13.39 -2.30
N GLY A 4 -5.69 13.18 -2.30
CA GLY A 4 -6.31 12.19 -3.17
C GLY A 4 -6.20 12.63 -4.62
N LEU A 5 -5.79 11.71 -5.51
CA LEU A 5 -5.60 12.02 -6.93
C LEU A 5 -6.92 12.29 -7.63
N TYR A 6 -7.98 11.62 -7.22
CA TYR A 6 -9.31 11.75 -7.80
C TYR A 6 -10.24 12.50 -6.86
N ILE A 7 -11.25 13.18 -7.41
CA ILE A 7 -12.25 13.91 -6.62
C ILE A 7 -13.02 12.95 -5.71
N GLU A 8 -13.41 11.80 -6.26
CA GLU A 8 -14.06 10.73 -5.51
C GLU A 8 -13.22 9.47 -5.60
N GLU A 9 -12.82 8.97 -4.44
CA GLU A 9 -12.18 7.66 -4.33
C GLU A 9 -13.25 6.61 -3.98
N GLY A 10 -12.97 5.35 -4.29
CA GLY A 10 -13.89 4.27 -3.96
C GLY A 10 -14.08 4.09 -2.45
N ASP A 11 -15.10 3.34 -2.08
CA ASP A 11 -15.39 3.05 -0.68
C ASP A 11 -14.19 2.39 0.01
N MET A 12 -13.95 2.79 1.25
CA MET A 12 -12.88 2.25 2.07
C MET A 12 -13.46 1.70 3.37
N ASN A 13 -12.89 0.60 3.89
CA ASN A 13 -13.20 0.15 5.23
C ASN A 13 -12.50 1.06 6.26
N ASP A 14 -12.85 0.89 7.54
CA ASP A 14 -12.34 1.76 8.60
C ASP A 14 -10.82 1.73 8.72
N PHE A 15 -10.20 0.56 8.60
CA PHE A 15 -8.75 0.45 8.68
C PHE A 15 -8.07 1.13 7.49
N GLU A 16 -8.55 0.89 6.28
CA GLU A 16 -8.04 1.57 5.07
C GLU A 16 -8.13 3.09 5.22
N TYR A 17 -9.28 3.58 5.68
CA TYR A 17 -9.50 5.01 5.89
C TYR A 17 -8.51 5.58 6.89
N ASN A 18 -8.30 4.90 8.02
CA ASN A 18 -7.38 5.35 9.06
C ASN A 18 -5.93 5.40 8.57
N VAL A 19 -5.51 4.41 7.80
CA VAL A 19 -4.16 4.39 7.21
C VAL A 19 -4.00 5.54 6.22
N ILE A 20 -4.94 5.70 5.30
CA ILE A 20 -4.87 6.75 4.27
C ILE A 20 -4.96 8.14 4.89
N LYS A 21 -5.78 8.33 5.92
CA LYS A 21 -5.84 9.61 6.63
C LYS A 21 -4.49 9.99 7.22
N ALA A 22 -3.81 9.03 7.84
CA ALA A 22 -2.46 9.28 8.38
C ALA A 22 -1.46 9.59 7.28
N ILE A 23 -1.52 8.88 6.14
CA ILE A 23 -0.66 9.13 4.99
C ILE A 23 -0.90 10.53 4.43
N ALA A 24 -2.14 10.93 4.24
CA ALA A 24 -2.50 12.23 3.68
C ALA A 24 -2.00 13.39 4.53
N ASN A 25 -1.79 13.17 5.82
CA ASN A 25 -1.28 14.17 6.74
C ASN A 25 0.25 14.27 6.79
N LEU A 26 0.97 13.39 6.09
CA LEU A 26 2.43 13.47 6.02
C LEU A 26 2.86 14.54 5.01
N ASP A 27 3.87 15.32 5.39
CA ASP A 27 4.34 16.45 4.56
C ASP A 27 5.01 16.02 3.25
N ASN A 28 5.58 14.82 3.22
CA ASN A 28 6.34 14.33 2.08
C ASN A 28 5.49 13.58 1.04
N ILE A 29 4.18 13.54 1.20
CA ILE A 29 3.28 12.86 0.26
C ILE A 29 2.81 13.85 -0.79
N HIS A 30 3.02 13.48 -2.06
CA HIS A 30 2.52 14.25 -3.20
C HIS A 30 1.06 13.93 -3.47
N PHE A 31 0.73 12.66 -3.70
CA PHE A 31 -0.64 12.20 -3.89
C PHE A 31 -0.79 10.73 -3.53
N TRP A 32 -2.03 10.31 -3.39
CA TRP A 32 -2.42 8.91 -3.24
C TRP A 32 -3.69 8.66 -4.06
N HIS A 33 -3.92 7.39 -4.43
CA HIS A 33 -5.21 6.99 -4.97
C HIS A 33 -5.48 5.53 -4.66
N ARG A 34 -6.77 5.19 -4.62
CA ARG A 34 -7.19 3.81 -4.48
C ARG A 34 -6.98 3.09 -5.81
N ASN A 35 -6.32 1.94 -5.73
CA ASN A 35 -6.14 1.08 -6.90
C ASN A 35 -7.42 0.28 -7.13
N GLN A 36 -7.81 0.11 -8.38
CA GLN A 36 -9.00 -0.66 -8.73
C GLN A 36 -8.62 -2.11 -9.01
N GLU A 37 -9.39 -3.04 -8.46
CA GLU A 37 -9.29 -4.43 -8.83
C GLU A 37 -9.87 -4.60 -10.24
N ARG A 38 -9.19 -5.38 -11.07
CA ARG A 38 -9.60 -5.70 -12.45
C ARG A 38 -9.60 -4.47 -13.38
N GLY A 39 -9.76 -4.72 -14.66
CA GLY A 39 -9.88 -3.67 -15.66
C GLY A 39 -8.66 -2.76 -15.71
N ASN A 40 -8.84 -1.50 -15.39
CA ASN A 40 -7.81 -0.46 -15.54
C ASN A 40 -6.90 -0.30 -14.33
N GLY A 41 -7.08 -1.10 -13.27
CA GLY A 41 -6.25 -1.02 -12.08
C GLY A 41 -4.87 -1.61 -12.32
N PHE A 42 -3.90 -1.17 -11.50
CA PHE A 42 -2.54 -1.72 -11.51
C PHE A 42 -2.55 -3.13 -10.90
N CYS A 43 -1.92 -4.06 -11.60
CA CYS A 43 -1.84 -5.47 -11.18
C CYS A 43 -0.41 -5.97 -11.25
N ILE A 44 0.04 -6.63 -10.19
CA ILE A 44 1.29 -7.39 -10.21
C ILE A 44 0.97 -8.80 -10.69
N ASN A 45 1.48 -9.15 -11.86
CA ASN A 45 1.26 -10.45 -12.46
C ASN A 45 2.33 -11.46 -12.01
N GLY A 46 1.89 -12.64 -11.62
CA GLY A 46 2.75 -13.74 -11.25
C GLY A 46 1.93 -15.03 -11.23
N PHE A 47 2.25 -15.94 -10.31
CA PHE A 47 1.43 -17.14 -10.12
C PHE A 47 0.05 -16.80 -9.51
N ILE A 48 -0.10 -15.59 -8.97
CA ILE A 48 -1.39 -14.98 -8.63
C ILE A 48 -1.41 -13.57 -9.24
N ASN A 49 -2.61 -13.03 -9.44
CA ASN A 49 -2.77 -11.61 -9.80
C ASN A 49 -3.03 -10.82 -8.54
N HIS A 50 -2.16 -9.86 -8.24
CA HIS A 50 -2.26 -9.06 -7.04
C HIS A 50 -2.51 -7.60 -7.38
N TYR A 51 -3.63 -7.06 -6.89
CA TYR A 51 -4.02 -5.67 -7.01
C TYR A 51 -3.82 -5.00 -5.65
N PRO A 52 -2.69 -4.31 -5.40
CA PRO A 52 -2.52 -3.57 -4.15
C PRO A 52 -3.65 -2.56 -3.96
N ASP A 53 -4.01 -2.28 -2.72
CA ASP A 53 -5.16 -1.42 -2.41
C ASP A 53 -4.94 0.04 -2.83
N PHE A 54 -3.73 0.54 -2.65
CA PHE A 54 -3.42 1.96 -2.87
C PHE A 54 -2.09 2.15 -3.57
N ILE A 55 -2.02 3.24 -4.33
CA ILE A 55 -0.77 3.74 -4.93
C ILE A 55 -0.51 5.12 -4.33
N ILE A 56 0.72 5.32 -3.86
CA ILE A 56 1.14 6.55 -3.19
C ILE A 56 2.39 7.07 -3.88
N ARG A 57 2.45 8.38 -4.11
CA ARG A 57 3.65 9.02 -4.63
C ARG A 57 4.18 10.02 -3.61
N THR A 58 5.45 9.89 -3.26
CA THR A 58 6.12 10.87 -2.41
C THR A 58 6.59 12.07 -3.22
N LYS A 59 6.83 13.18 -2.55
CA LYS A 59 7.40 14.38 -3.20
C LYS A 59 8.81 14.14 -3.74
N SER A 60 9.54 13.19 -3.15
CA SER A 60 10.86 12.76 -3.65
C SER A 60 10.80 11.90 -4.90
N GLY A 61 9.60 11.50 -5.34
CA GLY A 61 9.43 10.70 -6.56
C GLY A 61 9.41 9.19 -6.35
N ILE A 62 9.23 8.72 -5.11
CA ILE A 62 9.07 7.30 -4.80
C ILE A 62 7.63 6.90 -5.01
N THR A 63 7.40 5.79 -5.71
CA THR A 63 6.08 5.17 -5.86
C THR A 63 5.96 4.01 -4.88
N VAL A 64 4.92 4.04 -4.07
CA VAL A 64 4.65 3.04 -3.04
C VAL A 64 3.36 2.31 -3.37
N LEU A 65 3.42 1.00 -3.48
CA LEU A 65 2.24 0.14 -3.55
C LEU A 65 1.92 -0.33 -2.14
N LEU A 66 0.70 -0.12 -1.70
CA LEU A 66 0.25 -0.43 -0.35
C LEU A 66 -0.91 -1.42 -0.39
N GLU A 67 -0.76 -2.51 0.34
CA GLU A 67 -1.82 -3.47 0.62
C GLU A 67 -2.14 -3.41 2.11
N THR A 68 -3.40 -3.19 2.47
CA THR A 68 -3.85 -3.20 3.86
C THR A 68 -4.54 -4.51 4.18
N LYS A 69 -4.31 -5.04 5.39
CA LYS A 69 -4.93 -6.26 5.88
C LYS A 69 -5.49 -6.03 7.29
N GLY A 70 -6.73 -6.44 7.52
CA GLY A 70 -7.29 -6.43 8.88
C GLY A 70 -6.60 -7.47 9.76
N ASP A 71 -6.44 -7.15 11.05
CA ASP A 71 -5.78 -8.05 12.01
C ASP A 71 -6.52 -9.39 12.20
N ASP A 72 -7.81 -9.40 11.96
CA ASP A 72 -8.69 -10.56 12.10
C ASP A 72 -8.82 -11.40 10.83
N ARG A 73 -8.13 -11.01 9.76
CA ARG A 73 -8.21 -11.72 8.48
C ARG A 73 -7.35 -12.97 8.46
N ASP A 74 -7.81 -13.96 7.69
CA ASP A 74 -7.00 -15.12 7.35
C ASP A 74 -5.78 -14.67 6.52
N ASN A 75 -4.59 -15.04 6.98
CA ASN A 75 -3.33 -14.65 6.37
C ASN A 75 -2.78 -15.70 5.40
N SER A 76 -3.58 -16.69 5.01
CA SER A 76 -3.11 -17.81 4.18
C SER A 76 -2.54 -17.37 2.84
N ASP A 77 -3.04 -16.26 2.26
CA ASP A 77 -2.55 -15.73 0.99
C ASP A 77 -1.52 -14.60 1.15
N SER A 78 -1.29 -14.13 2.36
CA SER A 78 -0.42 -12.96 2.61
C SER A 78 1.02 -13.23 2.19
N ARG A 79 1.53 -14.43 2.47
CA ARG A 79 2.91 -14.78 2.10
C ARG A 79 3.14 -14.67 0.59
N GLN A 80 2.22 -15.17 -0.22
CA GLN A 80 2.33 -15.10 -1.68
C GLN A 80 2.30 -13.65 -2.17
N LYS A 81 1.41 -12.84 -1.62
CA LYS A 81 1.30 -11.41 -1.98
C LYS A 81 2.54 -10.64 -1.57
N ILE A 82 3.08 -10.88 -0.37
CA ILE A 82 4.30 -10.23 0.11
C ILE A 82 5.48 -10.56 -0.80
N ASP A 83 5.67 -11.84 -1.10
CA ASP A 83 6.78 -12.29 -1.93
C ASP A 83 6.69 -11.70 -3.33
N LEU A 84 5.50 -11.70 -3.92
CA LEU A 84 5.27 -11.13 -5.23
C LEU A 84 5.49 -9.63 -5.26
N GLY A 85 4.98 -8.92 -4.26
CA GLY A 85 5.14 -7.46 -4.16
C GLY A 85 6.59 -7.04 -3.97
N LYS A 86 7.32 -7.73 -3.10
CA LYS A 86 8.75 -7.47 -2.89
C LYS A 86 9.58 -7.77 -4.13
N SER A 87 9.27 -8.85 -4.81
CA SER A 87 9.96 -9.19 -6.07
C SER A 87 9.71 -8.11 -7.12
N TRP A 88 8.48 -7.62 -7.24
CA TRP A 88 8.16 -6.53 -8.15
C TRP A 88 8.93 -5.28 -7.82
N ALA A 89 8.93 -4.85 -6.57
CA ALA A 89 9.64 -3.63 -6.15
C ALA A 89 11.15 -3.73 -6.41
N ASN A 90 11.72 -4.88 -6.11
CA ASN A 90 13.15 -5.12 -6.33
C ASN A 90 13.54 -5.04 -7.81
N LYS A 91 12.69 -5.59 -8.68
CA LYS A 91 12.92 -5.56 -10.13
C LYS A 91 12.65 -4.20 -10.75
N SER A 92 11.74 -3.43 -10.17
CA SER A 92 11.32 -2.13 -10.70
C SER A 92 12.32 -1.01 -10.40
N GLY A 93 13.20 -1.21 -9.42
CA GLY A 93 14.26 -0.26 -9.11
C GLY A 93 14.03 0.52 -7.81
N ASP A 94 14.98 1.40 -7.49
CA ASP A 94 15.03 2.08 -6.19
C ASP A 94 13.97 3.17 -5.99
N LYS A 95 13.22 3.51 -7.03
CA LYS A 95 12.09 4.46 -6.94
C LYS A 95 10.76 3.78 -6.61
N TYR A 96 10.76 2.49 -6.36
CA TYR A 96 9.54 1.71 -6.14
C TYR A 96 9.62 0.92 -4.84
N ARG A 97 8.50 0.87 -4.10
CA ARG A 97 8.38 0.13 -2.84
C ARG A 97 7.05 -0.60 -2.80
N TYR A 98 7.02 -1.70 -2.08
CA TYR A 98 5.80 -2.43 -1.78
C TYR A 98 5.71 -2.68 -0.28
N PHE A 99 4.54 -2.40 0.31
CA PHE A 99 4.29 -2.68 1.72
C PHE A 99 2.94 -3.35 1.91
N MET A 100 2.93 -4.40 2.71
CA MET A 100 1.71 -4.93 3.29
C MET A 100 1.63 -4.47 4.75
N VAL A 101 0.47 -3.94 5.15
CA VAL A 101 0.32 -3.26 6.44
C VAL A 101 -0.87 -3.82 7.21
N PHE A 102 -0.61 -4.25 8.43
CA PHE A 102 -1.63 -4.62 9.43
C PHE A 102 -1.72 -3.51 10.48
N ASN A 103 -2.83 -3.50 11.25
CA ASN A 103 -2.93 -2.51 12.32
C ASN A 103 -1.92 -2.82 13.44
N ASN A 104 -2.05 -3.98 14.08
CA ASN A 104 -1.18 -4.38 15.18
C ASN A 104 -0.57 -5.77 15.01
N THR A 105 -1.13 -6.61 14.12
CA THR A 105 -0.66 -7.99 13.94
C THR A 105 0.71 -7.99 13.27
N GLU A 106 1.63 -8.75 13.86
CA GLU A 106 2.97 -8.91 13.31
C GLU A 106 3.00 -10.14 12.39
N VAL A 107 3.35 -9.90 11.12
CA VAL A 107 3.51 -10.93 10.11
C VAL A 107 4.86 -10.73 9.46
N ASP A 108 5.62 -11.81 9.31
CA ASP A 108 6.94 -11.73 8.70
C ASP A 108 6.87 -11.15 7.27
N GLY A 109 7.65 -10.12 7.03
CA GLY A 109 7.68 -9.42 5.74
C GLY A 109 6.61 -8.35 5.57
N ALA A 110 5.68 -8.21 6.52
CA ALA A 110 4.71 -7.13 6.57
C ALA A 110 5.05 -6.16 7.71
N TYR A 111 4.28 -5.09 7.82
CA TYR A 111 4.52 -4.02 8.78
C TYR A 111 3.25 -3.70 9.55
N THR A 112 3.39 -3.25 10.78
CA THR A 112 2.27 -2.61 11.48
C THR A 112 2.08 -1.19 10.93
N LYS A 113 0.90 -0.62 11.16
CA LYS A 113 0.61 0.75 10.74
C LYS A 113 1.68 1.73 11.26
N ALA A 114 2.05 1.63 12.53
CA ALA A 114 3.04 2.52 13.13
C ALA A 114 4.42 2.40 12.46
N GLU A 115 4.88 1.18 12.23
CA GLU A 115 6.15 0.92 11.54
C GLU A 115 6.13 1.47 10.12
N PHE A 116 5.05 1.22 9.40
CA PHE A 116 4.91 1.69 8.02
C PHE A 116 4.95 3.21 7.92
N LEU A 117 4.24 3.91 8.80
CA LEU A 117 4.23 5.37 8.78
C LEU A 117 5.62 5.95 9.09
N ASP A 118 6.37 5.33 10.00
CA ASP A 118 7.74 5.75 10.28
C ASP A 118 8.66 5.59 9.07
N ILE A 119 8.51 4.49 8.33
CA ILE A 119 9.27 4.26 7.10
C ILE A 119 8.86 5.27 6.03
N LEU A 120 7.56 5.44 5.83
CA LEU A 120 7.02 6.27 4.75
C LEU A 120 7.44 7.74 4.89
N LYS A 121 7.40 8.28 6.10
CA LYS A 121 7.78 9.68 6.32
C LYS A 121 9.26 9.95 6.06
N ALA A 122 10.08 8.92 6.02
CA ALA A 122 11.51 9.04 5.72
C ALA A 122 11.83 8.88 4.21
N LEU A 123 10.86 8.57 3.40
CA LEU A 123 11.04 8.45 1.94
C LEU A 123 10.87 9.82 1.23
#